data_12f86b12176e0e4ddb2904fd97c29ec4
#
_entry.id   12f86b12176e0e4ddb2904fd97c29ec4
#
_cell.length_a   1.000
_cell.length_b   1.000
_cell.length_c   1.000
_cell.angle_alpha   90.00
_cell.angle_beta   90.00
_cell.angle_gamma   90.00
#
_symmetry.space_group_name_H-M   'P 1'
#
loop_
_entity.id
_entity.type
_entity.pdbx_description
1 polymer ?
#
loop_
_entity_poly.entity_id
_entity_poly.type
_entity_poly.pdbx_seq_one_letter_code
_entity_poly.pdbx_strand_id
1 'polypeptide(L)'
;MNKTTLALSFFVGFLFFQQSWADDFILMQSTTSTQNSGLLDYLLPKYKALTGTEVRVVAVGTGQALKNAENGNADIVMVHAKNAELKFIQSGFGVKRYPVMYNQFLIIGPASDAELNQLSKLSEVLTLVEKKGKRWISRGDLSGTHKRELALWDKFKINTSSADWYLDIGGGMGTAINTAVELNAYTLADSATWIAYKNKRSHKVIFSGDPLLNNQYSLILVNPAKHKHVKKELAMEFVGWMTGNEGQTLIGSYKLNSRQLFFPNATQ
;
A
#
# COMPACT_ATOMS: atom_id res chain seq x y z
N MET A 1 28.36 59.80 -61.78
CA MET A 1 27.01 59.26 -61.48
C MET A 1 27.21 57.89 -60.86
N ASN A 2 27.25 57.83 -59.55
CA ASN A 2 27.41 56.57 -58.80
C ASN A 2 26.06 56.10 -58.32
N LYS A 3 25.66 54.91 -58.74
CA LYS A 3 24.47 54.22 -58.26
C LYS A 3 24.86 53.32 -57.11
N THR A 4 24.47 53.69 -55.90
CA THR A 4 24.57 52.88 -54.69
C THR A 4 23.38 51.96 -54.60
N THR A 5 23.58 50.66 -54.74
CA THR A 5 22.55 49.61 -54.56
C THR A 5 22.46 49.23 -53.08
N LEU A 6 21.33 49.49 -52.45
CA LEU A 6 21.06 49.14 -51.07
C LEU A 6 20.50 47.72 -51.02
N ALA A 7 21.28 46.77 -50.47
CA ALA A 7 20.83 45.39 -50.28
C ALA A 7 20.11 45.30 -48.92
N LEU A 8 18.80 45.01 -48.97
CA LEU A 8 17.96 44.83 -47.80
C LEU A 8 18.00 43.32 -47.40
N SER A 9 18.77 43.00 -46.36
CA SER A 9 18.84 41.64 -45.81
C SER A 9 17.63 41.39 -44.92
N PHE A 10 16.74 40.49 -45.36
CA PHE A 10 15.61 39.99 -44.59
C PHE A 10 16.12 38.92 -43.61
N PHE A 11 16.21 39.25 -42.33
CA PHE A 11 16.54 38.28 -41.25
C PHE A 11 15.24 37.60 -40.80
N VAL A 12 14.96 36.43 -41.32
CA VAL A 12 13.85 35.59 -40.83
C VAL A 12 14.27 34.91 -39.54
N GLY A 13 13.89 35.51 -38.41
CA GLY A 13 14.09 34.90 -37.08
C GLY A 13 13.17 33.71 -36.92
N PHE A 14 13.73 32.50 -36.96
CA PHE A 14 13.04 31.30 -36.54
C PHE A 14 12.87 31.32 -35.02
N LEU A 15 11.68 31.73 -34.55
CA LEU A 15 11.28 31.55 -33.15
C LEU A 15 11.08 30.05 -32.91
N PHE A 16 12.09 29.39 -32.35
CA PHE A 16 11.90 28.10 -31.74
C PHE A 16 11.01 28.29 -30.50
N PHE A 17 9.74 27.96 -30.64
CA PHE A 17 8.88 27.69 -29.51
C PHE A 17 9.47 26.47 -28.79
N GLN A 18 10.27 26.67 -27.75
CA GLN A 18 10.54 25.64 -26.79
C GLN A 18 9.22 25.33 -26.10
N GLN A 19 8.56 24.27 -26.58
CA GLN A 19 7.41 23.70 -25.92
C GLN A 19 7.94 23.15 -24.58
N SER A 20 7.77 23.93 -23.51
CA SER A 20 8.02 23.47 -22.15
C SER A 20 7.04 22.34 -21.89
N TRP A 21 7.53 21.12 -21.99
CA TRP A 21 6.82 19.96 -21.50
C TRP A 21 6.79 20.12 -19.98
N ALA A 22 5.71 20.67 -19.45
CA ALA A 22 5.44 20.52 -18.04
C ALA A 22 5.39 19.00 -17.80
N ASP A 23 6.29 18.47 -16.97
CA ASP A 23 6.30 17.06 -16.60
C ASP A 23 4.90 16.72 -16.08
N ASP A 24 4.12 15.96 -16.84
CA ASP A 24 2.81 15.52 -16.42
C ASP A 24 2.97 14.61 -15.21
N PHE A 25 2.30 14.96 -14.13
CA PHE A 25 2.34 14.14 -12.93
C PHE A 25 0.95 13.96 -12.33
N ILE A 26 0.76 12.85 -11.64
CA ILE A 26 -0.37 12.61 -10.75
C ILE A 26 0.10 12.47 -9.31
N LEU A 27 -0.73 12.91 -8.37
CA LEU A 27 -0.47 12.77 -6.94
C LEU A 27 -1.20 11.56 -6.39
N MET A 28 -0.45 10.60 -5.85
CA MET A 28 -0.99 9.39 -5.26
C MET A 28 -0.82 9.40 -3.74
N GLN A 29 -1.93 9.30 -3.01
CA GLN A 29 -1.89 8.98 -1.59
C GLN A 29 -1.77 7.47 -1.40
N SER A 30 -0.80 7.03 -0.58
CA SER A 30 -0.58 5.62 -0.31
C SER A 30 -0.21 5.38 1.15
N THR A 31 0.20 4.15 1.50
CA THR A 31 0.56 3.80 2.87
C THR A 31 2.07 3.65 3.04
N THR A 32 2.56 3.93 4.25
CA THR A 32 3.96 3.72 4.62
C THR A 32 4.40 2.27 4.44
N SER A 33 3.50 1.30 4.66
CA SER A 33 3.81 -0.11 4.43
C SER A 33 3.99 -0.42 2.94
N THR A 34 3.19 0.19 2.05
CA THR A 34 3.34 0.05 0.60
C THR A 34 4.67 0.66 0.13
N GLN A 35 5.01 1.86 0.59
CA GLN A 35 6.28 2.51 0.27
C GLN A 35 7.47 1.68 0.76
N ASN A 36 7.45 1.24 2.01
CA ASN A 36 8.54 0.48 2.63
C ASN A 36 8.73 -0.92 2.01
N SER A 37 7.75 -1.43 1.26
CA SER A 37 7.92 -2.69 0.53
C SER A 37 8.87 -2.59 -0.67
N GLY A 38 9.18 -1.36 -1.14
CA GLY A 38 9.98 -1.09 -2.33
C GLY A 38 9.25 -1.34 -3.67
N LEU A 39 7.98 -1.77 -3.63
CA LEU A 39 7.23 -2.06 -4.86
C LEU A 39 7.05 -0.81 -5.73
N LEU A 40 6.71 0.32 -5.11
CA LEU A 40 6.50 1.57 -5.85
C LEU A 40 7.80 2.07 -6.48
N ASP A 41 8.92 1.96 -5.80
CA ASP A 41 10.24 2.32 -6.34
C ASP A 41 10.64 1.43 -7.52
N TYR A 42 10.12 0.20 -7.58
CA TYR A 42 10.31 -0.71 -8.72
C TYR A 42 9.37 -0.41 -9.89
N LEU A 43 8.10 -0.08 -9.63
CA LEU A 43 7.06 0.09 -10.66
C LEU A 43 7.08 1.49 -11.30
N LEU A 44 7.14 2.55 -10.49
CA LEU A 44 6.88 3.91 -10.97
C LEU A 44 7.89 4.45 -11.98
N PRO A 45 9.21 4.14 -11.87
CA PRO A 45 10.16 4.52 -12.92
C PRO A 45 9.87 3.87 -14.27
N LYS A 46 9.31 2.64 -14.28
CA LYS A 46 8.94 1.94 -15.51
C LYS A 46 7.71 2.58 -16.16
N TYR A 47 6.72 2.93 -15.35
CA TYR A 47 5.55 3.68 -15.81
C TYR A 47 5.95 5.02 -16.42
N LYS A 48 6.79 5.81 -15.71
CA LYS A 48 7.29 7.09 -16.21
C LYS A 48 8.07 6.93 -17.52
N ALA A 49 8.92 5.91 -17.63
CA ALA A 49 9.68 5.65 -18.87
C ALA A 49 8.76 5.30 -20.05
N LEU A 50 7.62 4.65 -19.81
CA LEU A 50 6.66 4.26 -20.83
C LEU A 50 5.77 5.42 -21.28
N THR A 51 5.26 6.22 -20.33
CA THR A 51 4.18 7.21 -20.59
C THR A 51 4.64 8.66 -20.51
N GLY A 52 5.80 8.93 -19.91
CA GLY A 52 6.25 10.28 -19.58
C GLY A 52 5.61 10.84 -18.29
N THR A 53 4.54 10.23 -17.78
CA THR A 53 3.82 10.70 -16.59
C THR A 53 4.50 10.26 -15.30
N GLU A 54 4.78 11.22 -14.41
CA GLU A 54 5.33 10.95 -13.09
C GLU A 54 4.20 10.66 -12.10
N VAL A 55 4.37 9.66 -11.24
CA VAL A 55 3.48 9.40 -10.10
C VAL A 55 4.19 9.81 -8.82
N ARG A 56 3.74 10.91 -8.22
CA ARG A 56 4.28 11.42 -6.94
C ARG A 56 3.53 10.81 -5.78
N VAL A 57 4.25 10.15 -4.88
CA VAL A 57 3.65 9.39 -3.78
C VAL A 57 3.77 10.14 -2.47
N VAL A 58 2.65 10.23 -1.74
CA VAL A 58 2.60 10.65 -0.34
C VAL A 58 2.22 9.43 0.48
N ALA A 59 3.18 8.87 1.22
CA ALA A 59 3.01 7.66 2.01
C ALA A 59 2.78 7.99 3.50
N VAL A 60 1.57 7.71 3.97
CA VAL A 60 1.12 7.98 5.36
C VAL A 60 0.28 6.80 5.89
N GLY A 61 -0.32 6.90 7.06
CA GLY A 61 -1.29 5.89 7.51
C GLY A 61 -2.56 5.88 6.63
N THR A 62 -3.22 4.73 6.47
CA THR A 62 -4.41 4.58 5.62
C THR A 62 -5.50 5.64 5.89
N GLY A 63 -5.78 5.92 7.18
CA GLY A 63 -6.78 6.92 7.55
C GLY A 63 -6.40 8.33 7.08
N GLN A 64 -5.12 8.70 7.23
CA GLN A 64 -4.61 9.98 6.78
C GLN A 64 -4.56 10.07 5.25
N ALA A 65 -4.18 8.99 4.55
CA ALA A 65 -4.19 8.93 3.09
C ALA A 65 -5.60 9.21 2.52
N LEU A 66 -6.61 8.53 3.06
CA LEU A 66 -8.00 8.78 2.69
C LEU A 66 -8.47 10.19 3.05
N LYS A 67 -8.07 10.70 4.22
CA LYS A 67 -8.41 12.08 4.64
C LYS A 67 -7.79 13.14 3.74
N ASN A 68 -6.54 12.96 3.34
CA ASN A 68 -5.89 13.85 2.38
C ASN A 68 -6.64 13.84 1.03
N ALA A 69 -7.05 12.68 0.56
CA ALA A 69 -7.83 12.53 -0.66
C ALA A 69 -9.25 13.12 -0.55
N GLU A 70 -9.91 13.01 0.60
CA GLU A 70 -11.18 13.71 0.90
C GLU A 70 -11.05 15.23 0.77
N ASN A 71 -9.90 15.77 1.15
CA ASN A 71 -9.59 17.21 1.05
C ASN A 71 -9.13 17.63 -0.37
N GLY A 72 -9.08 16.70 -1.34
CA GLY A 72 -8.63 16.97 -2.71
C GLY A 72 -7.11 16.93 -2.91
N ASN A 73 -6.34 16.48 -1.93
CA ASN A 73 -4.87 16.43 -2.00
C ASN A 73 -4.39 15.11 -2.63
N ALA A 74 -5.06 14.64 -3.67
CA ALA A 74 -4.69 13.49 -4.48
C ALA A 74 -5.49 13.43 -5.80
N ASP A 75 -4.92 12.81 -6.81
CA ASP A 75 -5.62 12.35 -8.00
C ASP A 75 -6.11 10.91 -7.83
N ILE A 76 -5.32 10.10 -7.13
CA ILE A 76 -5.57 8.68 -6.92
C ILE A 76 -5.14 8.25 -5.51
N VAL A 77 -5.78 7.21 -4.98
CA VAL A 77 -5.42 6.59 -3.70
C VAL A 77 -5.07 5.12 -3.93
N MET A 78 -3.98 4.64 -3.33
CA MET A 78 -3.60 3.22 -3.31
C MET A 78 -3.47 2.75 -1.86
N VAL A 79 -4.47 2.01 -1.39
CA VAL A 79 -4.57 1.55 0.00
C VAL A 79 -5.09 0.10 0.08
N HIS A 80 -5.16 -0.46 1.29
CA HIS A 80 -5.51 -1.86 1.53
C HIS A 80 -6.43 -2.05 2.75
N ALA A 81 -7.44 -1.20 2.90
CA ALA A 81 -8.43 -1.26 3.98
C ALA A 81 -9.85 -1.21 3.42
N LYS A 82 -10.34 -2.33 2.88
CA LYS A 82 -11.58 -2.45 2.09
C LYS A 82 -12.77 -1.68 2.68
N ASN A 83 -13.03 -1.80 3.99
CA ASN A 83 -14.17 -1.12 4.63
C ASN A 83 -14.02 0.42 4.60
N ALA A 84 -12.81 0.93 4.85
CA ALA A 84 -12.53 2.37 4.76
C ALA A 84 -12.61 2.87 3.31
N GLU A 85 -12.12 2.09 2.35
CA GLU A 85 -12.20 2.37 0.92
C GLU A 85 -13.65 2.46 0.44
N LEU A 86 -14.49 1.50 0.84
CA LEU A 86 -15.92 1.51 0.52
C LEU A 86 -16.64 2.72 1.13
N LYS A 87 -16.32 3.06 2.39
CA LYS A 87 -16.86 4.26 3.04
C LYS A 87 -16.47 5.54 2.29
N PHE A 88 -15.21 5.66 1.86
CA PHE A 88 -14.71 6.79 1.07
C PHE A 88 -15.48 6.95 -0.24
N ILE A 89 -15.77 5.84 -0.94
CA ILE A 89 -16.58 5.84 -2.17
C ILE A 89 -18.06 6.19 -1.88
N GLN A 90 -18.66 5.57 -0.87
CA GLN A 90 -20.06 5.83 -0.48
C GLN A 90 -20.29 7.29 -0.07
N SER A 91 -19.30 7.93 0.54
CA SER A 91 -19.33 9.37 0.86
C SER A 91 -19.09 10.26 -0.36
N GLY A 92 -18.90 9.68 -1.55
CA GLY A 92 -18.76 10.38 -2.82
C GLY A 92 -17.39 10.98 -3.07
N PHE A 93 -16.36 10.71 -2.24
CA PHE A 93 -15.00 11.23 -2.43
C PHE A 93 -14.17 10.39 -3.41
N GLY A 94 -14.49 9.10 -3.55
CA GLY A 94 -13.93 8.21 -4.56
C GLY A 94 -14.96 7.79 -5.59
N VAL A 95 -14.52 7.41 -6.79
CA VAL A 95 -15.42 6.99 -7.88
C VAL A 95 -15.64 5.49 -7.86
N LYS A 96 -14.57 4.71 -7.97
CA LYS A 96 -14.60 3.25 -8.08
C LYS A 96 -13.34 2.64 -7.49
N ARG A 97 -13.48 1.46 -6.93
CA ARG A 97 -12.39 0.63 -6.42
C ARG A 97 -11.90 -0.31 -7.52
N TYR A 98 -10.59 -0.29 -7.78
CA TYR A 98 -9.92 -1.15 -8.73
C TYR A 98 -8.97 -2.08 -7.97
N PRO A 99 -9.30 -3.36 -7.74
CA PRO A 99 -8.36 -4.33 -7.18
C PRO A 99 -7.13 -4.45 -8.07
N VAL A 100 -5.94 -4.48 -7.46
CA VAL A 100 -4.66 -4.52 -8.21
C VAL A 100 -3.86 -5.75 -7.86
N MET A 101 -3.71 -6.01 -6.56
CA MET A 101 -2.86 -7.08 -6.03
C MET A 101 -3.25 -7.37 -4.59
N TYR A 102 -2.74 -8.49 -4.08
CA TYR A 102 -2.79 -8.77 -2.65
C TYR A 102 -1.44 -9.24 -2.13
N ASN A 103 -1.20 -9.04 -0.85
CA ASN A 103 -0.25 -9.82 -0.07
C ASN A 103 -0.99 -10.52 1.08
N GLN A 104 -0.27 -11.14 1.99
CA GLN A 104 -0.88 -11.81 3.13
C GLN A 104 -0.45 -11.17 4.44
N PHE A 105 -1.35 -11.17 5.40
CA PHE A 105 -0.97 -11.05 6.79
C PHE A 105 -0.45 -12.39 7.30
N LEU A 106 0.46 -12.31 8.24
CA LEU A 106 1.11 -13.45 8.89
C LEU A 106 0.95 -13.29 10.39
N ILE A 107 0.73 -14.37 11.10
CA ILE A 107 0.97 -14.39 12.54
C ILE A 107 2.42 -14.83 12.74
N ILE A 108 3.20 -13.96 13.35
CA ILE A 108 4.59 -14.24 13.71
C ILE A 108 4.72 -14.41 15.23
N GLY A 109 5.67 -15.21 15.65
CA GLY A 109 5.90 -15.49 17.07
C GLY A 109 7.10 -16.40 17.29
N PRO A 110 7.33 -16.81 18.57
CA PRO A 110 8.47 -17.65 18.96
C PRO A 110 8.49 -18.98 18.22
N ALA A 111 9.63 -19.33 17.63
CA ALA A 111 9.80 -20.59 16.92
C ALA A 111 9.70 -21.83 17.86
N SER A 112 9.97 -21.63 19.15
CA SER A 112 9.90 -22.65 20.19
C SER A 112 8.48 -23.09 20.57
N ASP A 113 7.44 -22.35 20.16
CA ASP A 113 6.06 -22.71 20.46
C ASP A 113 5.58 -23.87 19.57
N ALA A 114 5.77 -25.09 20.04
CA ALA A 114 5.39 -26.30 19.31
C ALA A 114 3.88 -26.44 19.17
N GLU A 115 3.11 -25.95 20.15
CA GLU A 115 1.65 -26.08 20.18
C GLU A 115 0.99 -25.26 19.05
N LEU A 116 1.33 -23.97 18.94
CA LEU A 116 0.81 -23.11 17.87
C LEU A 116 1.31 -23.52 16.48
N ASN A 117 2.51 -24.04 16.38
CA ASN A 117 3.10 -24.45 15.10
C ASN A 117 2.40 -25.64 14.43
N GLN A 118 1.56 -26.38 15.15
CA GLN A 118 0.83 -27.56 14.64
C GLN A 118 -0.59 -27.22 14.18
N LEU A 119 -1.07 -26.00 14.47
CA LEU A 119 -2.44 -25.62 14.14
C LEU A 119 -2.58 -25.27 12.65
N SER A 120 -3.69 -25.70 12.06
CA SER A 120 -3.99 -25.49 10.65
C SER A 120 -5.10 -24.49 10.38
N LYS A 121 -5.80 -24.04 11.43
CA LYS A 121 -6.89 -23.06 11.32
C LYS A 121 -6.59 -21.79 12.09
N LEU A 122 -6.86 -20.65 11.48
CA LEU A 122 -6.68 -19.34 12.11
C LEU A 122 -7.48 -19.20 13.42
N SER A 123 -8.71 -19.73 13.44
CA SER A 123 -9.55 -19.73 14.65
C SER A 123 -8.90 -20.45 15.82
N GLU A 124 -8.26 -21.59 15.57
CA GLU A 124 -7.57 -22.37 16.60
C GLU A 124 -6.38 -21.61 17.15
N VAL A 125 -5.60 -20.96 16.27
CA VAL A 125 -4.43 -20.15 16.66
C VAL A 125 -4.86 -19.01 17.58
N LEU A 126 -5.85 -18.20 17.17
CA LEU A 126 -6.30 -17.03 17.95
C LEU A 126 -6.97 -17.46 19.27
N THR A 127 -7.79 -18.53 19.25
CA THR A 127 -8.38 -19.08 20.46
C THR A 127 -7.31 -19.62 21.44
N LEU A 128 -6.24 -20.23 20.93
CA LEU A 128 -5.17 -20.72 21.80
C LEU A 128 -4.35 -19.59 22.41
N VAL A 129 -4.10 -18.51 21.65
CA VAL A 129 -3.48 -17.28 22.17
C VAL A 129 -4.30 -16.74 23.35
N GLU A 130 -5.62 -16.59 23.21
CA GLU A 130 -6.51 -16.14 24.26
C GLU A 130 -6.50 -17.09 25.48
N LYS A 131 -6.81 -18.37 25.26
CA LYS A 131 -6.95 -19.35 26.35
C LYS A 131 -5.69 -19.55 27.19
N LYS A 132 -4.52 -19.40 26.59
CA LYS A 132 -3.22 -19.56 27.25
C LYS A 132 -2.64 -18.22 27.73
N GLY A 133 -3.33 -17.10 27.48
CA GLY A 133 -2.82 -15.76 27.81
C GLY A 133 -1.48 -15.46 27.13
N LYS A 134 -1.28 -15.97 25.88
CA LYS A 134 -0.03 -15.76 25.15
C LYS A 134 0.07 -14.30 24.74
N ARG A 135 1.17 -13.65 25.14
CA ARG A 135 1.37 -12.21 24.89
C ARG A 135 1.26 -11.87 23.42
N TRP A 136 0.40 -10.91 23.12
CA TRP A 136 0.18 -10.41 21.76
C TRP A 136 0.48 -8.91 21.71
N ILE A 137 1.23 -8.51 20.69
CA ILE A 137 1.56 -7.12 20.42
C ILE A 137 0.68 -6.62 19.28
N SER A 138 -0.17 -5.66 19.59
CA SER A 138 -0.97 -4.92 18.64
C SER A 138 -0.28 -3.61 18.26
N ARG A 139 -0.46 -3.19 17.01
CA ARG A 139 0.03 -1.88 16.59
C ARG A 139 -0.67 -0.72 17.31
N GLY A 140 -1.96 -0.82 17.61
CA GLY A 140 -2.73 0.23 18.31
C GLY A 140 -2.86 1.56 17.55
N ASP A 141 -2.50 1.63 16.25
CA ASP A 141 -2.32 2.88 15.47
C ASP A 141 -3.41 3.14 14.42
N LEU A 142 -4.50 2.37 14.45
CA LEU A 142 -5.61 2.42 13.49
C LEU A 142 -5.19 2.22 12.01
N SER A 143 -4.00 1.67 11.77
CA SER A 143 -3.54 1.28 10.43
C SER A 143 -4.38 0.17 9.82
N GLY A 144 -4.12 -0.15 8.54
CA GLY A 144 -4.75 -1.28 7.86
C GLY A 144 -4.51 -2.62 8.57
N THR A 145 -3.31 -2.85 9.10
CA THR A 145 -2.98 -4.06 9.88
C THR A 145 -3.74 -4.10 11.20
N HIS A 146 -3.75 -2.99 11.96
CA HIS A 146 -4.50 -2.92 13.23
C HIS A 146 -6.01 -3.13 12.99
N LYS A 147 -6.58 -2.49 11.98
CA LYS A 147 -8.00 -2.69 11.63
C LYS A 147 -8.30 -4.14 11.23
N ARG A 148 -7.38 -4.80 10.51
CA ARG A 148 -7.51 -6.23 10.19
C ARG A 148 -7.46 -7.08 11.45
N GLU A 149 -6.53 -6.82 12.33
CA GLU A 149 -6.36 -7.50 13.60
C GLU A 149 -7.64 -7.43 14.46
N LEU A 150 -8.17 -6.21 14.68
CA LEU A 150 -9.41 -6.02 15.41
C LEU A 150 -10.59 -6.77 14.78
N ALA A 151 -10.70 -6.76 13.45
CA ALA A 151 -11.72 -7.51 12.72
C ALA A 151 -11.58 -9.04 12.89
N LEU A 152 -10.38 -9.57 13.07
CA LEU A 152 -10.16 -10.98 13.37
C LEU A 152 -10.61 -11.34 14.80
N TRP A 153 -10.23 -10.54 15.79
CA TRP A 153 -10.65 -10.73 17.18
C TRP A 153 -12.17 -10.69 17.31
N ASP A 154 -12.82 -9.68 16.70
CA ASP A 154 -14.28 -9.55 16.66
C ASP A 154 -14.96 -10.76 15.98
N LYS A 155 -14.46 -11.18 14.81
CA LYS A 155 -14.98 -12.33 14.07
C LYS A 155 -14.99 -13.61 14.90
N PHE A 156 -13.95 -13.84 15.69
CA PHE A 156 -13.84 -15.03 16.55
C PHE A 156 -14.37 -14.79 17.97
N LYS A 157 -14.97 -13.62 18.23
CA LYS A 157 -15.59 -13.24 19.51
C LYS A 157 -14.60 -13.26 20.68
N ILE A 158 -13.35 -12.89 20.41
CA ILE A 158 -12.29 -12.77 21.42
C ILE A 158 -12.23 -11.32 21.88
N ASN A 159 -12.43 -11.11 23.21
CA ASN A 159 -12.39 -9.77 23.81
C ASN A 159 -10.95 -9.43 24.22
N THR A 160 -10.38 -8.39 23.62
CA THR A 160 -9.03 -7.90 23.92
C THR A 160 -9.00 -6.69 24.84
N SER A 161 -10.13 -6.03 25.09
CA SER A 161 -10.19 -4.69 25.74
C SER A 161 -9.74 -4.67 27.20
N SER A 162 -9.70 -5.80 27.89
CA SER A 162 -9.26 -5.92 29.30
C SER A 162 -8.29 -7.10 29.49
N ALA A 163 -7.66 -7.54 28.42
CA ALA A 163 -6.81 -8.72 28.45
C ALA A 163 -5.36 -8.34 28.73
N ASP A 164 -4.79 -8.81 29.83
CA ASP A 164 -3.40 -8.56 30.22
C ASP A 164 -2.37 -9.09 29.21
N TRP A 165 -2.77 -10.03 28.36
CA TRP A 165 -1.92 -10.59 27.30
C TRP A 165 -1.90 -9.75 26.02
N TYR A 166 -2.80 -8.76 25.86
CA TYR A 166 -2.94 -7.93 24.66
C TYR A 166 -2.37 -6.53 24.91
N LEU A 167 -1.33 -6.15 24.18
CA LEU A 167 -0.59 -4.91 24.38
C LEU A 167 -0.65 -4.02 23.12
N ASP A 168 -1.37 -2.91 23.22
CA ASP A 168 -1.34 -1.84 22.23
C ASP A 168 -0.09 -0.97 22.41
N ILE A 169 0.72 -0.84 21.36
CA ILE A 169 1.98 -0.08 21.43
C ILE A 169 1.90 1.31 20.79
N GLY A 170 0.82 1.63 20.08
CA GLY A 170 0.66 2.91 19.38
C GLY A 170 1.71 3.12 18.27
N GLY A 171 2.23 2.04 17.67
CA GLY A 171 3.41 2.11 16.81
C GLY A 171 3.28 1.49 15.42
N GLY A 172 4.28 1.76 14.56
CA GLY A 172 4.34 1.19 13.22
C GLY A 172 4.68 -0.30 13.21
N MET A 173 4.60 -0.95 12.02
CA MET A 173 4.82 -2.39 11.88
C MET A 173 6.22 -2.84 12.36
N GLY A 174 7.26 -2.06 12.04
CA GLY A 174 8.63 -2.36 12.51
C GLY A 174 8.74 -2.34 14.03
N THR A 175 8.10 -1.36 14.71
CA THR A 175 8.04 -1.28 16.17
C THR A 175 7.30 -2.49 16.74
N ALA A 176 6.14 -2.86 16.16
CA ALA A 176 5.39 -4.02 16.61
C ALA A 176 6.19 -5.32 16.51
N ILE A 177 6.88 -5.55 15.39
CA ILE A 177 7.75 -6.72 15.22
C ILE A 177 8.90 -6.70 16.23
N ASN A 178 9.59 -5.56 16.41
CA ASN A 178 10.66 -5.43 17.41
C ASN A 178 10.17 -5.77 18.82
N THR A 179 9.06 -5.16 19.23
CA THR A 179 8.47 -5.40 20.56
C THR A 179 8.07 -6.87 20.73
N ALA A 180 7.46 -7.48 19.70
CA ALA A 180 7.11 -8.90 19.75
C ALA A 180 8.36 -9.78 19.93
N VAL A 181 9.43 -9.50 19.16
CA VAL A 181 10.70 -10.25 19.27
C VAL A 181 11.34 -10.10 20.65
N GLU A 182 11.39 -8.88 21.19
CA GLU A 182 12.00 -8.62 22.51
C GLU A 182 11.19 -9.24 23.67
N LEU A 183 9.87 -9.23 23.57
CA LEU A 183 8.99 -9.74 24.62
C LEU A 183 8.62 -11.22 24.43
N ASN A 184 9.22 -11.91 23.44
CA ASN A 184 8.89 -13.29 23.06
C ASN A 184 7.38 -13.48 22.84
N ALA A 185 6.76 -12.54 22.13
CA ALA A 185 5.33 -12.40 21.96
C ALA A 185 4.89 -12.64 20.50
N TYR A 186 3.59 -12.61 20.24
CA TYR A 186 2.99 -12.77 18.92
C TYR A 186 2.55 -11.42 18.38
N THR A 187 2.47 -11.30 17.05
CA THR A 187 1.87 -10.13 16.39
C THR A 187 1.36 -10.48 15.00
N LEU A 188 0.41 -9.70 14.50
CA LEU A 188 0.01 -9.72 13.10
C LEU A 188 0.93 -8.83 12.28
N ALA A 189 1.58 -9.37 11.26
CA ALA A 189 2.47 -8.64 10.37
C ALA A 189 2.04 -8.82 8.91
N ASP A 190 2.26 -7.80 8.05
CA ASP A 190 2.20 -8.01 6.62
C ASP A 190 3.44 -8.76 6.13
N SER A 191 3.25 -9.63 5.13
CA SER A 191 4.31 -10.49 4.62
C SER A 191 5.49 -9.73 4.03
N ALA A 192 5.24 -8.57 3.39
CA ALA A 192 6.29 -7.77 2.79
C ALA A 192 7.23 -7.21 3.87
N THR A 193 6.67 -6.58 4.91
CA THR A 193 7.46 -6.09 6.05
C THR A 193 8.22 -7.22 6.72
N TRP A 194 7.57 -8.38 6.97
CA TRP A 194 8.24 -9.52 7.60
C TRP A 194 9.40 -10.07 6.77
N ILE A 195 9.24 -10.16 5.44
CA ILE A 195 10.31 -10.64 4.55
C ILE A 195 11.49 -9.69 4.56
N ALA A 196 11.24 -8.37 4.52
CA ALA A 196 12.27 -7.33 4.56
C ALA A 196 12.96 -7.21 5.93
N TYR A 197 12.27 -7.63 6.99
CA TYR A 197 12.72 -7.44 8.36
C TYR A 197 13.95 -8.30 8.69
N LYS A 198 15.00 -7.68 9.24
CA LYS A 198 16.31 -8.37 9.46
C LYS A 198 16.42 -8.98 10.85
N ASN A 199 15.93 -8.30 11.89
CA ASN A 199 16.11 -8.72 13.29
C ASN A 199 15.02 -9.71 13.76
N LYS A 200 14.94 -10.87 13.13
CA LYS A 200 13.92 -11.90 13.44
C LYS A 200 14.24 -12.72 14.68
N ARG A 201 15.52 -12.79 15.08
CA ARG A 201 16.00 -13.66 16.17
C ARG A 201 15.35 -15.05 16.13
N SER A 202 14.71 -15.47 17.23
CA SER A 202 14.00 -16.75 17.35
C SER A 202 12.54 -16.71 16.84
N HIS A 203 12.11 -15.64 16.18
CA HIS A 203 10.75 -15.55 15.64
C HIS A 203 10.66 -16.10 14.22
N LYS A 204 9.51 -16.72 13.94
CA LYS A 204 9.15 -17.22 12.61
C LYS A 204 7.68 -16.97 12.31
N VAL A 205 7.25 -17.30 11.09
CA VAL A 205 5.84 -17.38 10.75
C VAL A 205 5.25 -18.58 11.48
N ILE A 206 4.30 -18.31 12.37
CA ILE A 206 3.53 -19.30 13.12
C ILE A 206 2.33 -19.76 12.30
N PHE A 207 1.65 -18.82 11.63
CA PHE A 207 0.47 -19.13 10.83
C PHE A 207 0.34 -18.22 9.61
N SER A 208 -0.13 -18.78 8.48
CA SER A 208 -0.39 -18.09 7.21
C SER A 208 -1.35 -18.91 6.35
N GLY A 209 -1.79 -18.33 5.23
CA GLY A 209 -2.54 -19.05 4.18
C GLY A 209 -4.06 -19.07 4.35
N ASP A 210 -4.62 -18.54 5.44
CA ASP A 210 -6.07 -18.40 5.59
C ASP A 210 -6.59 -17.24 4.71
N PRO A 211 -7.70 -17.40 3.98
CA PRO A 211 -8.31 -16.33 3.18
C PRO A 211 -8.63 -15.05 3.97
N LEU A 212 -8.90 -15.15 5.28
CA LEU A 212 -9.09 -14.01 6.16
C LEU A 212 -7.81 -13.18 6.36
N LEU A 213 -6.65 -13.73 6.05
CA LEU A 213 -5.36 -13.03 6.09
C LEU A 213 -5.00 -12.37 4.76
N ASN A 214 -5.84 -12.46 3.73
CA ASN A 214 -5.59 -11.75 2.48
C ASN A 214 -5.70 -10.24 2.68
N ASN A 215 -4.67 -9.55 2.23
CA ASN A 215 -4.52 -8.10 2.31
C ASN A 215 -4.61 -7.50 0.90
N GLN A 216 -5.82 -7.16 0.47
CA GLN A 216 -6.13 -6.67 -0.87
C GLN A 216 -5.79 -5.19 -1.02
N TYR A 217 -4.93 -4.86 -1.96
CA TYR A 217 -4.60 -3.51 -2.40
C TYR A 217 -5.51 -3.07 -3.55
N SER A 218 -5.92 -1.83 -3.51
CA SER A 218 -6.75 -1.25 -4.56
C SER A 218 -6.36 0.17 -4.88
N LEU A 219 -6.58 0.57 -6.13
CA LEU A 219 -6.57 1.95 -6.58
C LEU A 219 -7.99 2.51 -6.53
N ILE A 220 -8.12 3.79 -6.17
CA ILE A 220 -9.39 4.52 -6.17
C ILE A 220 -9.15 5.90 -6.77
N LEU A 221 -9.83 6.21 -7.87
CA LEU A 221 -9.82 7.55 -8.44
C LEU A 221 -10.53 8.51 -7.47
N VAL A 222 -9.89 9.61 -7.10
CA VAL A 222 -10.53 10.71 -6.37
C VAL A 222 -11.59 11.35 -7.26
N ASN A 223 -12.74 11.70 -6.67
CA ASN A 223 -13.90 12.12 -7.46
C ASN A 223 -13.73 13.52 -8.06
N PRO A 224 -13.58 13.64 -9.39
CA PRO A 224 -13.41 14.93 -10.08
C PRO A 224 -14.65 15.82 -10.02
N ALA A 225 -15.83 15.26 -9.70
CA ALA A 225 -17.02 16.07 -9.49
C ALA A 225 -16.96 16.88 -8.19
N LYS A 226 -16.21 16.39 -7.18
CA LYS A 226 -15.94 17.12 -5.93
C LYS A 226 -14.68 17.98 -6.02
N HIS A 227 -13.66 17.52 -6.74
CA HIS A 227 -12.36 18.17 -6.83
C HIS A 227 -11.96 18.34 -8.31
N LYS A 228 -12.30 19.51 -8.88
CA LYS A 228 -12.15 19.78 -10.32
C LYS A 228 -10.72 19.77 -10.85
N HIS A 229 -9.72 19.89 -9.97
CA HIS A 229 -8.30 19.82 -10.31
C HIS A 229 -7.75 18.39 -10.43
N VAL A 230 -8.54 17.37 -10.08
CA VAL A 230 -8.15 15.96 -10.21
C VAL A 230 -7.89 15.64 -11.68
N LYS A 231 -6.69 15.14 -11.96
CA LYS A 231 -6.23 14.78 -13.30
C LYS A 231 -6.75 13.41 -13.69
N LYS A 232 -8.07 13.35 -13.94
CA LYS A 232 -8.81 12.12 -14.16
C LYS A 232 -8.22 11.24 -15.25
N GLU A 233 -7.89 11.83 -16.40
CA GLU A 233 -7.41 11.11 -17.57
C GLU A 233 -6.07 10.41 -17.25
N LEU A 234 -5.09 11.14 -16.72
CA LEU A 234 -3.79 10.61 -16.33
C LEU A 234 -3.91 9.54 -15.21
N ALA A 235 -4.79 9.80 -14.22
CA ALA A 235 -5.02 8.84 -13.15
C ALA A 235 -5.67 7.55 -13.66
N MET A 236 -6.57 7.63 -14.62
CA MET A 236 -7.19 6.45 -15.23
C MET A 236 -6.26 5.70 -16.16
N GLU A 237 -5.35 6.38 -16.84
CA GLU A 237 -4.26 5.75 -17.59
C GLU A 237 -3.36 4.92 -16.65
N PHE A 238 -2.98 5.48 -15.50
CA PHE A 238 -2.23 4.75 -14.47
C PHE A 238 -3.02 3.54 -13.93
N VAL A 239 -4.33 3.69 -13.66
CA VAL A 239 -5.19 2.55 -13.28
C VAL A 239 -5.15 1.47 -14.36
N GLY A 240 -5.34 1.86 -15.63
CA GLY A 240 -5.31 0.93 -16.78
C GLY A 240 -3.99 0.16 -16.87
N TRP A 241 -2.86 0.86 -16.69
CA TRP A 241 -1.55 0.22 -16.69
C TRP A 241 -1.38 -0.73 -15.51
N MET A 242 -1.71 -0.32 -14.29
CA MET A 242 -1.58 -1.14 -13.09
C MET A 242 -2.47 -2.39 -13.10
N THR A 243 -3.63 -2.32 -13.75
CA THR A 243 -4.57 -3.44 -13.88
C THR A 243 -4.41 -4.23 -15.17
N GLY A 244 -3.64 -3.71 -16.14
CA GLY A 244 -3.33 -4.35 -17.41
C GLY A 244 -2.19 -5.36 -17.33
N ASN A 245 -1.95 -6.06 -18.41
CA ASN A 245 -0.98 -7.16 -18.49
C ASN A 245 0.43 -6.75 -18.04
N GLU A 246 0.90 -5.56 -18.43
CA GLU A 246 2.25 -5.11 -18.11
C GLU A 246 2.41 -4.86 -16.59
N GLY A 247 1.55 -4.02 -16.01
CA GLY A 247 1.58 -3.75 -14.57
C GLY A 247 1.40 -5.01 -13.73
N GLN A 248 0.48 -5.89 -14.12
CA GLN A 248 0.24 -7.15 -13.42
C GLN A 248 1.44 -8.12 -13.53
N THR A 249 2.11 -8.18 -14.68
CA THR A 249 3.33 -8.97 -14.85
C THR A 249 4.47 -8.42 -13.99
N LEU A 250 4.65 -7.10 -13.97
CA LEU A 250 5.67 -6.45 -13.14
C LEU A 250 5.40 -6.67 -11.64
N ILE A 251 4.16 -6.54 -11.18
CA ILE A 251 3.78 -6.85 -9.79
C ILE A 251 4.13 -8.30 -9.44
N GLY A 252 3.77 -9.26 -10.30
CA GLY A 252 4.02 -10.68 -10.08
C GLY A 252 5.51 -11.06 -10.11
N SER A 253 6.31 -10.32 -10.86
CA SER A 253 7.76 -10.54 -10.96
C SER A 253 8.56 -9.87 -9.84
N TYR A 254 7.95 -8.92 -9.08
CA TYR A 254 8.65 -8.22 -8.01
C TYR A 254 8.99 -9.17 -6.86
N LYS A 255 10.29 -9.29 -6.57
CA LYS A 255 10.81 -10.15 -5.50
C LYS A 255 11.73 -9.36 -4.57
N LEU A 256 11.62 -9.61 -3.29
CA LEU A 256 12.58 -9.17 -2.28
C LEU A 256 13.19 -10.41 -1.63
N ASN A 257 14.52 -10.48 -1.55
CA ASN A 257 15.24 -11.66 -1.05
C ASN A 257 14.78 -12.96 -1.74
N SER A 258 14.61 -12.93 -3.07
CA SER A 258 14.12 -14.03 -3.91
C SER A 258 12.70 -14.52 -3.62
N ARG A 259 11.93 -13.80 -2.80
CA ARG A 259 10.53 -14.13 -2.47
C ARG A 259 9.58 -13.13 -3.12
N GLN A 260 8.54 -13.63 -3.76
CA GLN A 260 7.45 -12.81 -4.28
C GLN A 260 6.68 -12.18 -3.10
N LEU A 261 6.48 -10.85 -3.17
CA LEU A 261 5.80 -10.11 -2.11
C LEU A 261 4.32 -9.87 -2.39
N PHE A 262 3.98 -9.64 -3.66
CA PHE A 262 2.64 -9.30 -4.09
C PHE A 262 2.16 -10.25 -5.19
N PHE A 263 0.89 -10.57 -5.13
CA PHE A 263 0.22 -11.46 -6.08
C PHE A 263 -0.77 -10.64 -6.88
N PRO A 264 -0.56 -10.49 -8.21
CA PRO A 264 -1.46 -9.75 -9.07
C PRO A 264 -2.83 -10.43 -9.11
N ASN A 265 -3.92 -9.65 -9.05
CA ASN A 265 -5.28 -10.15 -9.12
C ASN A 265 -6.29 -9.12 -9.63
N ALA A 266 -5.86 -8.20 -10.47
CA ALA A 266 -6.80 -7.32 -11.15
C ALA A 266 -7.75 -8.16 -12.02
N THR A 267 -9.05 -7.95 -11.81
CA THR A 267 -10.07 -8.47 -12.73
C THR A 267 -10.27 -7.43 -13.82
N GLN A 268 -10.08 -7.85 -15.06
CA GLN A 268 -10.37 -7.04 -16.25
C GLN A 268 -11.86 -6.74 -16.37
#